data_083848b66a414fc1c6859cf2d3cfcafd
#
_entry.id   083848b66a414fc1c6859cf2d3cfcafd
#
_cell.length_a   1.000
_cell.length_b   1.000
_cell.length_c   1.000
_cell.angle_alpha   90.00
_cell.angle_beta   90.00
_cell.angle_gamma   90.00
#
_symmetry.space_group_name_H-M   'P 1'
#
loop_
_entity.id
_entity.type
_entity.pdbx_description
1 polymer ?
#
loop_
_entity_poly.entity_id
_entity_poly.type
_entity_poly.pdbx_seq_one_letter_code
_entity_poly.pdbx_strand_id
1 'polypeptide(L)'
;MNINSLILIFFSLMIVSCNPTDSKLVADVYETSAGGNKLTKVSRFTPEKNSSIIKLDIDQKLQTITGFGGAFTEASAYLLNRLSKDRRDTIIQAYFSDKGANYSLTRTHMNSCDFSLSQYSYSPVEGDLHLEHFTIKDDKQDLIP
;
A
#
# COMPACT_ATOMS: atom_id res chain seq x y z
N MET A 1 17.10 -20.04 62.48
CA MET A 1 16.21 -19.92 61.28
C MET A 1 16.19 -21.27 60.64
N ASN A 2 15.08 -22.02 60.68
CA ASN A 2 15.02 -23.41 60.24
C ASN A 2 15.06 -23.52 58.70
N ILE A 3 15.78 -24.52 58.17
CA ILE A 3 15.91 -24.80 56.75
C ILE A 3 14.55 -24.82 56.04
N ASN A 4 13.51 -25.34 56.67
CA ASN A 4 12.16 -25.37 56.13
C ASN A 4 11.56 -23.98 55.93
N SER A 5 11.93 -22.99 56.77
CA SER A 5 11.48 -21.60 56.65
C SER A 5 12.15 -20.88 55.46
N LEU A 6 13.41 -21.25 55.15
CA LEU A 6 14.15 -20.71 54.01
C LEU A 6 13.62 -21.23 52.69
N ILE A 7 13.24 -22.53 52.63
CA ILE A 7 12.64 -23.18 51.47
C ILE A 7 11.26 -22.56 51.14
N LEU A 8 10.45 -22.26 52.15
CA LEU A 8 9.15 -21.61 51.93
C LEU A 8 9.29 -20.18 51.37
N ILE A 9 10.30 -19.45 51.85
CA ILE A 9 10.57 -18.08 51.30
C ILE A 9 11.08 -18.14 49.87
N PHE A 10 11.91 -19.13 49.51
CA PHE A 10 12.40 -19.30 48.14
C PHE A 10 11.28 -19.73 47.17
N PHE A 11 10.31 -20.54 47.61
CA PHE A 11 9.18 -20.96 46.80
C PHE A 11 8.16 -19.80 46.60
N SER A 12 8.06 -18.87 47.57
CA SER A 12 7.17 -17.70 47.50
C SER A 12 7.71 -16.63 46.55
N LEU A 13 9.03 -16.61 46.24
CA LEU A 13 9.61 -15.63 45.29
C LEU A 13 9.52 -16.10 43.83
N MET A 14 9.13 -17.34 43.56
CA MET A 14 9.00 -17.86 42.18
C MET A 14 7.63 -17.61 41.55
N ILE A 15 6.73 -16.99 42.24
CA ILE A 15 5.47 -16.47 41.67
C ILE A 15 5.70 -15.02 41.22
N VAL A 16 6.78 -14.75 40.48
CA VAL A 16 6.82 -13.56 39.63
C VAL A 16 5.91 -13.89 38.45
N SER A 17 4.66 -13.50 38.62
CA SER A 17 3.65 -13.45 37.60
C SER A 17 4.26 -12.82 36.36
N CYS A 18 4.48 -13.62 35.31
CA CYS A 18 4.48 -13.13 33.95
C CYS A 18 3.09 -12.52 33.72
N ASN A 19 2.91 -11.24 34.00
CA ASN A 19 1.82 -10.50 33.39
C ASN A 19 2.08 -10.53 31.90
N PRO A 20 1.24 -11.19 31.08
CA PRO A 20 1.29 -10.97 29.66
C PRO A 20 1.10 -9.46 29.49
N THR A 21 2.10 -8.79 28.97
CA THR A 21 1.95 -7.44 28.45
C THR A 21 0.92 -7.57 27.33
N ASP A 22 -0.32 -7.31 27.68
CA ASP A 22 -1.40 -7.16 26.73
C ASP A 22 -0.97 -5.98 25.83
N SER A 23 -0.28 -6.30 24.73
CA SER A 23 0.13 -5.30 23.76
C SER A 23 -1.14 -4.78 23.11
N LYS A 24 -1.68 -3.74 23.72
CA LYS A 24 -2.91 -3.11 23.25
C LYS A 24 -2.64 -2.60 21.84
N LEU A 25 -3.21 -3.28 20.87
CA LEU A 25 -3.15 -2.85 19.48
C LEU A 25 -3.77 -1.45 19.38
N VAL A 26 -2.98 -0.49 18.93
CA VAL A 26 -3.45 0.86 18.65
C VAL A 26 -3.70 0.95 17.16
N ALA A 27 -4.92 1.28 16.78
CA ALA A 27 -5.31 1.46 15.38
C ALA A 27 -5.76 2.90 15.16
N ASP A 28 -5.25 3.52 14.11
CA ASP A 28 -5.78 4.76 13.55
C ASP A 28 -6.85 4.42 12.52
N VAL A 29 -8.02 5.00 12.68
CA VAL A 29 -9.13 4.77 11.74
C VAL A 29 -9.45 6.04 10.98
N TYR A 30 -9.51 5.91 9.67
CA TYR A 30 -9.90 6.97 8.75
C TYR A 30 -11.16 6.54 8.01
N GLU A 31 -12.17 7.39 8.03
CA GLU A 31 -13.46 7.13 7.42
C GLU A 31 -13.67 7.98 6.17
N THR A 32 -14.18 7.35 5.13
CA THR A 32 -14.83 8.01 3.99
C THR A 32 -16.24 7.45 3.89
N SER A 33 -17.25 8.29 4.02
CA SER A 33 -18.65 7.85 4.08
C SER A 33 -19.58 8.75 3.29
N ALA A 34 -20.75 8.22 2.95
CA ALA A 34 -21.84 9.00 2.35
C ALA A 34 -22.35 10.11 3.29
N GLY A 35 -22.11 10.01 4.59
CA GLY A 35 -22.42 11.03 5.59
C GLY A 35 -21.54 12.28 5.54
N GLY A 36 -20.52 12.30 4.65
CA GLY A 36 -19.70 13.49 4.39
C GLY A 36 -18.26 13.42 4.87
N ASN A 37 -17.86 12.38 5.60
CA ASN A 37 -16.46 12.19 5.97
C ASN A 37 -15.63 11.85 4.74
N LYS A 38 -14.47 12.52 4.59
CA LYS A 38 -13.50 12.31 3.50
C LYS A 38 -12.12 12.12 4.11
N LEU A 39 -11.68 10.87 4.25
CA LEU A 39 -10.44 10.49 4.94
C LEU A 39 -10.32 11.18 6.32
N THR A 40 -11.43 11.25 7.03
CA THR A 40 -11.48 11.91 8.35
C THR A 40 -11.02 10.93 9.41
N LYS A 41 -10.05 11.33 10.24
CA LYS A 41 -9.62 10.52 11.38
C LYS A 41 -10.73 10.45 12.43
N VAL A 42 -11.18 9.24 12.74
CA VAL A 42 -12.25 8.97 13.69
C VAL A 42 -11.64 8.44 14.99
N SER A 43 -11.87 9.15 16.09
CA SER A 43 -11.31 8.80 17.41
C SER A 43 -12.26 7.99 18.30
N ARG A 44 -13.52 7.90 17.93
CA ARG A 44 -14.55 7.18 18.69
C ARG A 44 -15.51 6.48 17.75
N PHE A 45 -15.80 5.22 18.07
CA PHE A 45 -16.84 4.42 17.42
C PHE A 45 -17.91 4.11 18.43
N THR A 46 -19.16 4.34 18.05
CA THR A 46 -20.31 3.80 18.76
C THR A 46 -20.83 2.63 17.96
N PRO A 47 -20.57 1.38 18.39
CA PRO A 47 -21.09 0.22 17.66
C PRO A 47 -22.61 0.25 17.65
N GLU A 48 -23.21 0.09 16.50
CA GLU A 48 -24.65 -0.11 16.36
C GLU A 48 -25.01 -1.58 16.62
N LYS A 49 -26.28 -1.83 16.95
CA LYS A 49 -26.77 -3.17 17.31
C LYS A 49 -26.46 -4.25 16.25
N ASN A 50 -26.31 -3.85 14.98
CA ASN A 50 -26.07 -4.73 13.84
C ASN A 50 -24.67 -4.49 13.22
N SER A 51 -23.71 -3.95 13.96
CA SER A 51 -22.35 -3.73 13.44
C SER A 51 -21.66 -5.06 13.15
N SER A 52 -21.00 -5.13 12.00
CA SER A 52 -20.11 -6.25 11.68
C SER A 52 -18.83 -6.16 12.51
N ILE A 53 -18.37 -7.29 13.02
CA ILE A 53 -17.13 -7.38 13.79
C ILE A 53 -16.04 -7.95 12.89
N ILE A 54 -14.93 -7.24 12.76
CA ILE A 54 -13.72 -7.73 12.11
C ILE A 54 -12.73 -8.12 13.21
N LYS A 55 -12.35 -9.40 13.26
CA LYS A 55 -11.35 -9.90 14.19
C LYS A 55 -10.01 -10.02 13.47
N LEU A 56 -8.99 -9.34 14.01
CA LEU A 56 -7.62 -9.42 13.52
C LEU A 56 -6.83 -10.39 14.41
N ASP A 57 -6.20 -11.37 13.77
CA ASP A 57 -5.24 -12.27 14.43
C ASP A 57 -3.83 -11.80 14.05
N ILE A 58 -3.21 -11.03 14.93
CA ILE A 58 -1.89 -10.41 14.68
C ILE A 58 -0.74 -11.41 14.82
N ASP A 59 -0.98 -12.56 15.45
CA ASP A 59 0.02 -13.59 15.66
C ASP A 59 0.11 -14.53 14.44
N GLN A 60 -0.94 -14.62 13.66
CA GLN A 60 -0.97 -15.42 12.44
C GLN A 60 -0.42 -14.63 11.26
N LYS A 61 0.87 -14.83 10.98
CA LYS A 61 1.54 -14.22 9.81
C LYS A 61 1.35 -15.12 8.60
N LEU A 62 0.84 -14.57 7.50
CA LEU A 62 0.60 -15.29 6.24
C LEU A 62 1.70 -14.94 5.22
N GLN A 63 1.45 -13.94 4.36
CA GLN A 63 2.42 -13.49 3.36
C GLN A 63 3.13 -12.20 3.77
N THR A 64 4.29 -11.96 3.18
CA THR A 64 4.96 -10.66 3.29
C THR A 64 4.49 -9.76 2.16
N ILE A 65 3.98 -8.57 2.50
CA ILE A 65 3.64 -7.54 1.53
C ILE A 65 4.93 -6.80 1.17
N THR A 66 5.31 -6.83 -0.11
CA THR A 66 6.54 -6.19 -0.60
C THR A 66 6.33 -4.72 -0.95
N GLY A 67 5.09 -4.28 -1.12
CA GLY A 67 4.77 -2.88 -1.39
C GLY A 67 3.35 -2.68 -1.89
N PHE A 68 2.99 -1.42 -2.05
CA PHE A 68 1.75 -0.97 -2.65
C PHE A 68 2.04 -0.08 -3.85
N GLY A 69 1.09 0.00 -4.78
CA GLY A 69 1.24 0.86 -5.93
C GLY A 69 0.00 0.89 -6.81
N GLY A 70 0.12 1.59 -7.92
CA GLY A 70 -0.96 1.75 -8.89
C GLY A 70 -0.49 1.63 -10.33
N ALA A 71 -1.43 1.75 -11.26
CA ALA A 71 -1.12 1.80 -12.68
C ALA A 71 -0.55 3.18 -13.06
N PHE A 72 0.49 3.18 -13.89
CA PHE A 72 1.05 4.37 -14.52
C PHE A 72 0.82 4.22 -16.02
N THR A 73 -0.18 4.92 -16.53
CA THR A 73 -0.66 4.78 -17.91
C THR A 73 -0.10 5.87 -18.81
N GLU A 74 -0.12 5.67 -20.13
CA GLU A 74 0.29 6.67 -21.10
C GLU A 74 -0.52 7.97 -20.94
N ALA A 75 -1.85 7.89 -20.78
CA ALA A 75 -2.68 9.07 -20.53
C ALA A 75 -2.27 9.84 -19.27
N SER A 76 -1.86 9.13 -18.22
CA SER A 76 -1.36 9.78 -16.99
C SER A 76 -0.02 10.47 -17.23
N ALA A 77 0.90 9.81 -17.93
CA ALA A 77 2.21 10.37 -18.28
C ALA A 77 2.05 11.60 -19.20
N TYR A 78 1.21 11.49 -20.21
CA TYR A 78 0.86 12.61 -21.10
C TYR A 78 0.37 13.85 -20.35
N LEU A 79 -0.54 13.67 -19.39
CA LEU A 79 -1.05 14.77 -18.58
C LEU A 79 0.05 15.35 -17.66
N LEU A 80 0.82 14.51 -17.00
CA LEU A 80 1.92 14.96 -16.13
C LEU A 80 2.98 15.74 -16.88
N ASN A 81 3.33 15.33 -18.10
CA ASN A 81 4.33 16.00 -18.92
C ASN A 81 3.87 17.39 -19.39
N ARG A 82 2.57 17.68 -19.38
CA ARG A 82 1.99 18.99 -19.76
C ARG A 82 1.77 19.93 -18.59
N LEU A 83 1.98 19.45 -17.37
CA LEU A 83 1.96 20.32 -16.20
C LEU A 83 3.26 21.11 -16.07
N SER A 84 3.20 22.24 -15.37
CA SER A 84 4.42 22.90 -14.92
C SER A 84 5.23 21.96 -14.02
N LYS A 85 6.55 22.14 -14.02
CA LYS A 85 7.45 21.31 -13.21
C LYS A 85 7.00 21.21 -11.75
N ASP A 86 6.64 22.32 -11.12
CA ASP A 86 6.25 22.34 -9.71
C ASP A 86 4.98 21.52 -9.44
N ARG A 87 3.99 21.60 -10.33
CA ARG A 87 2.75 20.80 -10.20
C ARG A 87 3.02 19.31 -10.41
N ARG A 88 3.81 18.98 -11.41
CA ARG A 88 4.22 17.60 -11.65
C ARG A 88 4.97 17.02 -10.46
N ASP A 89 5.96 17.75 -9.97
CA ASP A 89 6.76 17.33 -8.81
C ASP A 89 5.87 17.14 -7.56
N THR A 90 4.89 18.04 -7.35
CA THR A 90 3.91 17.89 -6.25
C THR A 90 3.13 16.59 -6.36
N ILE A 91 2.65 16.23 -7.55
CA ILE A 91 1.90 15.00 -7.77
C ILE A 91 2.80 13.77 -7.57
N ILE A 92 4.01 13.79 -8.14
CA ILE A 92 4.97 12.69 -7.98
C ILE A 92 5.34 12.49 -6.50
N GLN A 93 5.56 13.58 -5.77
CA GLN A 93 5.81 13.51 -4.32
C GLN A 93 4.61 12.94 -3.56
N ALA A 94 3.38 13.31 -3.93
CA ALA A 94 2.19 12.79 -3.28
C ALA A 94 2.01 11.27 -3.47
N TYR A 95 2.47 10.71 -4.60
CA TYR A 95 2.41 9.28 -4.84
C TYR A 95 3.60 8.50 -4.24
N PHE A 96 4.82 9.00 -4.39
CA PHE A 96 6.03 8.20 -4.20
C PHE A 96 6.89 8.60 -2.99
N SER A 97 6.59 9.73 -2.33
CA SER A 97 7.34 10.10 -1.13
C SER A 97 6.77 9.46 0.14
N ASP A 98 7.59 9.44 1.17
CA ASP A 98 7.22 9.01 2.53
C ASP A 98 6.16 9.90 3.20
N LYS A 99 5.96 11.11 2.67
CA LYS A 99 4.91 12.05 3.13
C LYS A 99 3.59 11.90 2.39
N GLY A 100 3.56 11.09 1.34
CA GLY A 100 2.39 10.81 0.51
C GLY A 100 1.90 9.38 0.65
N ALA A 101 1.45 8.81 -0.46
CA ALA A 101 0.97 7.42 -0.51
C ALA A 101 2.10 6.39 -0.39
N ASN A 102 3.35 6.82 -0.53
CA ASN A 102 4.55 6.00 -0.43
C ASN A 102 4.49 4.74 -1.32
N TYR A 103 4.04 4.91 -2.56
CA TYR A 103 4.02 3.80 -3.51
C TYR A 103 5.43 3.34 -3.84
N SER A 104 5.67 2.04 -3.71
CA SER A 104 6.93 1.38 -4.01
C SER A 104 6.87 0.51 -5.27
N LEU A 105 5.69 0.30 -5.81
CA LEU A 105 5.44 -0.49 -7.01
C LEU A 105 4.60 0.31 -8.00
N THR A 106 4.89 0.14 -9.29
CA THR A 106 4.04 0.66 -10.35
C THR A 106 3.91 -0.36 -11.46
N ARG A 107 2.83 -0.29 -12.21
CA ARG A 107 2.57 -1.12 -13.37
C ARG A 107 2.29 -0.23 -14.57
N THR A 108 2.99 -0.50 -15.67
CA THR A 108 2.66 0.08 -16.97
C THR A 108 2.19 -1.01 -17.94
N HIS A 109 1.61 -0.61 -19.04
CA HIS A 109 1.18 -1.52 -20.13
C HIS A 109 2.32 -1.82 -21.09
N MET A 110 2.17 -2.87 -21.87
CA MET A 110 2.91 -3.17 -23.08
C MET A 110 1.94 -3.15 -24.26
N ASN A 111 2.30 -2.56 -25.39
CA ASN A 111 1.39 -2.15 -26.45
C ASN A 111 0.36 -1.12 -25.96
N SER A 112 -0.61 -0.76 -26.81
CA SER A 112 -1.72 0.09 -26.36
C SER A 112 -2.69 -0.62 -25.44
N CYS A 113 -3.36 0.16 -24.60
CA CYS A 113 -4.45 -0.28 -23.73
C CYS A 113 -5.57 0.76 -23.73
N ASP A 114 -6.63 0.53 -22.97
CA ASP A 114 -7.79 1.44 -22.86
C ASP A 114 -7.42 2.85 -22.40
N PHE A 115 -6.26 3.02 -21.77
CA PHE A 115 -5.74 4.29 -21.27
C PHE A 115 -4.56 4.81 -22.12
N SER A 116 -4.42 4.32 -23.34
CA SER A 116 -3.49 4.88 -24.33
C SER A 116 -4.14 5.99 -25.14
N LEU A 117 -3.33 6.89 -25.70
CA LEU A 117 -3.80 8.02 -26.51
C LEU A 117 -4.28 7.58 -27.88
N SER A 118 -3.78 6.44 -28.35
CA SER A 118 -4.18 5.80 -29.60
C SER A 118 -3.98 4.29 -29.51
N GLN A 119 -4.51 3.56 -30.50
CA GLN A 119 -4.19 2.14 -30.63
C GLN A 119 -2.90 1.97 -31.43
N TYR A 120 -1.96 1.22 -30.88
CA TYR A 120 -0.70 0.87 -31.53
C TYR A 120 -0.25 -0.52 -31.09
N SER A 121 0.67 -1.09 -31.86
CA SER A 121 1.36 -2.34 -31.55
C SER A 121 2.86 -2.14 -31.72
N TYR A 122 3.64 -2.75 -30.83
CA TYR A 122 5.10 -2.78 -30.96
C TYR A 122 5.55 -3.61 -32.15
N SER A 123 4.74 -4.59 -32.58
CA SER A 123 4.99 -5.42 -33.76
C SER A 123 3.79 -5.34 -34.71
N PRO A 124 3.69 -4.26 -35.51
CA PRO A 124 2.50 -3.98 -36.31
C PRO A 124 2.41 -4.82 -37.60
N VAL A 125 3.48 -5.56 -37.98
CA VAL A 125 3.54 -6.34 -39.20
C VAL A 125 3.31 -7.81 -38.89
N GLU A 126 2.27 -8.38 -39.52
CA GLU A 126 1.95 -9.80 -39.37
C GLU A 126 3.06 -10.66 -39.99
N GLY A 127 3.50 -11.71 -39.29
CA GLY A 127 4.53 -12.63 -39.72
C GLY A 127 5.98 -12.13 -39.61
N ASP A 128 6.19 -10.99 -38.95
CA ASP A 128 7.53 -10.44 -38.67
C ASP A 128 8.22 -11.21 -37.53
N LEU A 129 8.60 -12.46 -37.80
CA LEU A 129 9.25 -13.33 -36.80
C LEU A 129 10.67 -12.88 -36.44
N HIS A 130 11.29 -12.04 -37.24
CA HIS A 130 12.62 -11.47 -36.96
C HIS A 130 12.57 -10.12 -36.27
N LEU A 131 11.37 -9.60 -36.00
CA LEU A 131 11.15 -8.32 -35.32
C LEU A 131 11.81 -7.12 -36.02
N GLU A 132 11.89 -7.14 -37.33
CA GLU A 132 12.52 -6.07 -38.14
C GLU A 132 11.73 -4.74 -38.03
N HIS A 133 10.42 -4.84 -37.76
CA HIS A 133 9.52 -3.69 -37.59
C HIS A 133 9.14 -3.43 -36.16
N PHE A 134 9.77 -4.11 -35.19
CA PHE A 134 9.50 -3.89 -33.78
C PHE A 134 9.93 -2.50 -33.34
N THR A 135 9.05 -1.80 -32.61
CA THR A 135 9.35 -0.47 -32.09
C THR A 135 8.52 -0.11 -30.88
N ILE A 136 9.13 0.57 -29.92
CA ILE A 136 8.48 1.18 -28.74
C ILE A 136 8.40 2.71 -28.86
N LYS A 137 8.41 3.24 -30.09
CA LYS A 137 8.47 4.68 -30.34
C LYS A 137 7.33 5.46 -29.69
N ASP A 138 6.13 4.85 -29.63
CA ASP A 138 4.96 5.49 -29.08
C ASP A 138 5.10 5.68 -27.55
N ASP A 139 5.60 4.70 -26.85
CA ASP A 139 5.86 4.81 -25.40
C ASP A 139 6.93 5.84 -25.07
N LYS A 140 7.91 6.04 -25.96
CA LYS A 140 8.98 7.04 -25.77
C LYS A 140 8.51 8.50 -25.86
N GLN A 141 7.27 8.74 -26.25
CA GLN A 141 6.77 10.10 -26.33
C GLN A 141 6.46 10.68 -24.96
N ASP A 142 5.84 9.92 -24.09
CA ASP A 142 5.39 10.40 -22.79
C ASP A 142 5.64 9.40 -21.63
N LEU A 143 5.63 8.10 -21.90
CA LEU A 143 5.64 7.07 -20.87
C LEU A 143 7.04 6.66 -20.42
N ILE A 144 7.97 6.51 -21.36
CA ILE A 144 9.36 6.08 -21.12
C ILE A 144 10.32 7.21 -21.52
N PRO A 145 11.29 7.57 -20.66
CA PRO A 145 12.29 8.58 -20.98
C PRO A 145 13.27 8.18 -22.09
#